data_9c76538abfcba3989f43cfd1897ac6eb
#
_entry.id   9c76538abfcba3989f43cfd1897ac6eb
#
_cell.length_a   1.000
_cell.length_b   1.000
_cell.length_c   1.000
_cell.angle_alpha   90.00
_cell.angle_beta   90.00
_cell.angle_gamma   90.00
#
_symmetry.space_group_name_H-M   'P 1'
#
loop_
_entity.id
_entity.type
_entity.pdbx_description
1 polymer ?
#
loop_
_entity_poly.entity_id
_entity_poly.type
_entity_poly.pdbx_seq_one_letter_code
_entity_poly.pdbx_strand_id
1 'polypeptide(L)'
;MEELQEQTVWRSDPHTQVKHLVYRHYLQCWMAKILQTFREATIVDAFAGPGVYTDGPPGSSLVVAKTFLEHTAHRRFGKLNLICLEERPDRVEELKRQFPKLPPSPQLNISVQPPGKFADQQSQLSMLAHRGRADTPVLWLIDPFDLKSAPFSLIRQCLTGSRDEVLFTLFTNELHRFCQRENFDKAVTPYFGGNHWQVATSERRPGGCPVNALGHAG
;
A
#
# COMPACT_ATOMS: atom_id res chain seq x y z
N MET A 1 1.09 20.01 1.50
CA MET A 1 0.36 18.74 1.65
C MET A 1 -1.15 18.92 1.75
N GLU A 2 -1.67 19.97 2.42
CA GLU A 2 -3.12 20.24 2.45
C GLU A 2 -3.72 20.45 1.06
N GLU A 3 -3.09 21.23 0.18
CA GLU A 3 -3.58 21.43 -1.21
C GLU A 3 -3.68 20.17 -2.04
N LEU A 4 -2.81 19.17 -1.83
CA LEU A 4 -2.85 17.89 -2.53
C LEU A 4 -4.00 16.99 -2.05
N GLN A 5 -4.49 17.20 -0.82
CA GLN A 5 -5.63 16.46 -0.29
C GLN A 5 -6.96 16.95 -0.86
N GLU A 6 -7.03 18.19 -1.35
CA GLU A 6 -8.25 18.76 -1.95
C GLU A 6 -8.46 18.32 -3.40
N GLN A 7 -7.39 18.06 -4.16
CA GLN A 7 -7.47 17.70 -5.58
C GLN A 7 -7.89 16.23 -5.78
N THR A 8 -8.72 15.97 -6.78
CA THR A 8 -9.05 14.60 -7.20
C THR A 8 -7.84 13.93 -7.82
N VAL A 9 -7.14 14.61 -8.73
CA VAL A 9 -5.92 14.16 -9.39
C VAL A 9 -4.86 15.24 -9.24
N TRP A 10 -3.64 14.86 -8.91
CA TRP A 10 -2.50 15.77 -8.71
C TRP A 10 -1.27 15.31 -9.50
N ARG A 11 -0.23 16.12 -9.55
CA ARG A 11 1.02 15.78 -10.21
C ARG A 11 1.82 14.79 -9.36
N SER A 12 2.44 13.80 -10.02
CA SER A 12 3.33 12.86 -9.34
C SER A 12 4.60 13.57 -8.85
N ASP A 13 5.04 13.27 -7.64
CA ASP A 13 6.34 13.69 -7.14
C ASP A 13 7.42 12.63 -7.47
N PRO A 14 8.73 13.00 -7.46
CA PRO A 14 9.81 12.07 -7.74
C PRO A 14 9.84 10.86 -6.79
N HIS A 15 9.49 11.03 -5.51
CA HIS A 15 9.45 9.94 -4.53
C HIS A 15 8.37 8.93 -4.89
N THR A 16 7.20 9.39 -5.31
CA THR A 16 6.11 8.55 -5.80
C THR A 16 6.53 7.75 -7.02
N GLN A 17 7.25 8.35 -7.95
CA GLN A 17 7.74 7.65 -9.15
C GLN A 17 8.73 6.55 -8.77
N VAL A 18 9.69 6.82 -7.89
CA VAL A 18 10.65 5.81 -7.39
C VAL A 18 9.91 4.68 -6.66
N LYS A 19 8.96 5.01 -5.80
CA LYS A 19 8.12 4.02 -5.10
C LYS A 19 7.40 3.10 -6.07
N HIS A 20 6.80 3.64 -7.14
CA HIS A 20 6.12 2.83 -8.15
C HIS A 20 7.08 1.94 -8.96
N LEU A 21 8.33 2.36 -9.17
CA LEU A 21 9.35 1.47 -9.73
C LEU A 21 9.65 0.30 -8.81
N VAL A 22 9.82 0.55 -7.50
CA VAL A 22 10.00 -0.51 -6.50
C VAL A 22 8.80 -1.45 -6.49
N TYR A 23 7.58 -0.92 -6.49
CA TYR A 23 6.36 -1.73 -6.57
C TYR A 23 6.36 -2.62 -7.81
N ARG A 24 6.63 -2.05 -8.98
CA ARG A 24 6.67 -2.80 -10.24
C ARG A 24 7.65 -3.97 -10.18
N HIS A 25 8.89 -3.74 -9.74
CA HIS A 25 9.90 -4.81 -9.63
C HIS A 25 9.51 -5.88 -8.63
N TYR A 26 9.04 -5.48 -7.44
CA TYR A 26 8.56 -6.43 -6.44
C TYR A 26 7.40 -7.27 -6.96
N LEU A 27 6.41 -6.63 -7.58
CA LEU A 27 5.22 -7.28 -8.13
C LEU A 27 5.56 -8.26 -9.26
N GLN A 28 6.51 -7.94 -10.13
CA GLN A 28 6.98 -8.86 -11.18
C GLN A 28 7.49 -10.18 -10.57
N CYS A 29 8.33 -10.10 -9.54
CA CYS A 29 8.85 -11.29 -8.85
C CYS A 29 7.76 -12.01 -8.05
N TRP A 30 6.93 -11.26 -7.32
CA TRP A 30 5.86 -11.82 -6.50
C TRP A 30 4.83 -12.56 -7.36
N MET A 31 4.34 -11.94 -8.43
CA MET A 31 3.39 -12.56 -9.35
C MET A 31 3.97 -13.82 -10.00
N ALA A 32 5.22 -13.78 -10.44
CA ALA A 32 5.88 -14.92 -11.02
C ALA A 32 5.97 -16.09 -10.03
N LYS A 33 6.30 -15.83 -8.78
CA LYS A 33 6.41 -16.86 -7.73
C LYS A 33 5.05 -17.38 -7.29
N ILE A 34 4.13 -16.47 -6.99
CA ILE A 34 2.84 -16.83 -6.38
C ILE A 34 1.85 -17.37 -7.41
N LEU A 35 1.64 -16.66 -8.52
CA LEU A 35 0.61 -17.05 -9.50
C LEU A 35 0.99 -18.22 -10.39
N GLN A 36 2.23 -18.67 -10.39
CA GLN A 36 2.62 -19.95 -11.00
C GLN A 36 2.36 -21.13 -10.05
N THR A 37 2.38 -20.89 -8.74
CA THR A 37 2.19 -21.92 -7.71
C THR A 37 0.73 -22.06 -7.29
N PHE A 38 0.04 -20.93 -7.15
CA PHE A 38 -1.33 -20.86 -6.68
C PHE A 38 -2.29 -20.54 -7.82
N ARG A 39 -3.46 -21.20 -7.80
CA ARG A 39 -4.53 -20.95 -8.80
C ARG A 39 -5.11 -19.55 -8.70
N GLU A 40 -4.98 -18.91 -7.54
CA GLU A 40 -5.56 -17.63 -7.24
C GLU A 40 -4.73 -16.93 -6.14
N ALA A 41 -4.59 -15.62 -6.27
CA ALA A 41 -4.01 -14.76 -5.23
C ALA A 41 -4.72 -13.39 -5.26
N THR A 42 -4.61 -12.65 -4.17
CA THR A 42 -5.22 -11.32 -4.05
C THR A 42 -4.16 -10.28 -3.77
N ILE A 43 -4.29 -9.12 -4.39
CA ILE A 43 -3.59 -7.89 -4.00
C ILE A 43 -4.65 -6.89 -3.52
N VAL A 44 -4.45 -6.36 -2.33
CA VAL A 44 -5.28 -5.29 -1.77
C VAL A 44 -4.49 -4.00 -1.77
N ASP A 45 -4.96 -3.02 -2.54
CA ASP A 45 -4.43 -1.67 -2.51
C ASP A 45 -5.33 -0.84 -1.58
N ALA A 46 -4.86 -0.64 -0.35
CA ALA A 46 -5.64 -0.04 0.72
C ALA A 46 -5.73 1.49 0.64
N PHE A 47 -4.96 2.13 -0.26
CA PHE A 47 -4.89 3.58 -0.48
C PHE A 47 -4.75 3.87 -1.98
N ALA A 48 -5.71 3.41 -2.77
CA ALA A 48 -5.61 3.31 -4.23
C ALA A 48 -5.53 4.66 -4.96
N GLY A 49 -6.00 5.74 -4.34
CA GLY A 49 -6.07 7.05 -4.99
C GLY A 49 -6.92 7.06 -6.26
N PRO A 50 -6.76 8.06 -7.13
CA PRO A 50 -7.50 8.18 -8.38
C PRO A 50 -6.97 7.25 -9.50
N GLY A 51 -5.91 6.51 -9.26
CA GLY A 51 -5.28 5.61 -10.22
C GLY A 51 -4.39 6.28 -11.26
N VAL A 52 -4.39 7.60 -11.36
CA VAL A 52 -3.63 8.36 -12.35
C VAL A 52 -3.15 9.69 -11.76
N TYR A 53 -2.05 10.20 -12.29
CA TYR A 53 -1.54 11.54 -12.00
C TYR A 53 -1.75 12.47 -13.19
N THR A 54 -1.82 13.80 -12.94
CA THR A 54 -2.07 14.80 -14.01
C THR A 54 -0.96 14.85 -15.06
N ASP A 55 0.25 14.43 -14.71
CA ASP A 55 1.42 14.32 -15.59
C ASP A 55 1.52 12.94 -16.28
N GLY A 56 0.53 12.07 -16.11
CA GLY A 56 0.32 10.85 -16.88
C GLY A 56 0.79 9.53 -16.26
N PRO A 57 1.68 9.44 -15.26
CA PRO A 57 2.06 8.19 -14.62
C PRO A 57 0.86 7.46 -13.98
N PRO A 58 0.87 6.12 -13.96
CA PRO A 58 -0.17 5.34 -13.29
C PRO A 58 -0.03 5.40 -11.77
N GLY A 59 -1.15 5.41 -11.04
CA GLY A 59 -1.19 5.17 -9.60
C GLY A 59 -0.96 3.70 -9.25
N SER A 60 -0.82 3.38 -7.95
CA SER A 60 -0.47 2.05 -7.43
C SER A 60 -1.33 0.92 -7.99
N SER A 61 -2.65 1.06 -7.96
CA SER A 61 -3.57 0.05 -8.49
C SER A 61 -3.39 -0.21 -9.99
N LEU A 62 -3.15 0.84 -10.78
CA LEU A 62 -2.84 0.67 -12.21
C LEU A 62 -1.44 0.10 -12.44
N VAL A 63 -0.47 0.39 -11.56
CA VAL A 63 0.84 -0.28 -11.60
C VAL A 63 0.68 -1.77 -11.40
N VAL A 64 -0.14 -2.21 -10.43
CA VAL A 64 -0.46 -3.63 -10.22
C VAL A 64 -1.06 -4.26 -11.48
N ALA A 65 -2.14 -3.67 -11.99
CA ALA A 65 -2.86 -4.21 -13.14
C ALA A 65 -1.98 -4.27 -14.40
N LYS A 66 -1.24 -3.21 -14.71
CA LYS A 66 -0.32 -3.17 -15.84
C LYS A 66 0.83 -4.17 -15.68
N THR A 67 1.42 -4.27 -14.49
CA THR A 67 2.50 -5.24 -14.22
C THR A 67 2.02 -6.68 -14.49
N PHE A 68 0.79 -7.02 -14.08
CA PHE A 68 0.20 -8.32 -14.38
C PHE A 68 0.01 -8.53 -15.88
N LEU A 69 -0.62 -7.59 -16.58
CA LEU A 69 -0.96 -7.70 -18.00
C LEU A 69 0.26 -7.71 -18.92
N GLU A 70 1.31 -6.96 -18.56
CA GLU A 70 2.57 -6.86 -19.30
C GLU A 70 3.56 -7.98 -18.98
N HIS A 71 3.29 -8.79 -17.96
CA HIS A 71 4.22 -9.86 -17.55
C HIS A 71 4.29 -10.95 -18.62
N THR A 72 5.50 -11.34 -19.00
CA THR A 72 5.73 -12.32 -20.08
C THR A 72 5.06 -13.68 -19.84
N ALA A 73 4.90 -14.06 -18.57
CA ALA A 73 4.27 -15.31 -18.15
C ALA A 73 2.77 -15.17 -17.82
N HIS A 74 2.13 -14.00 -18.00
CA HIS A 74 0.77 -13.74 -17.50
C HIS A 74 -0.27 -14.76 -17.96
N ARG A 75 -0.13 -15.31 -19.18
CA ARG A 75 -1.05 -16.34 -19.71
C ARG A 75 -1.01 -17.68 -18.98
N ARG A 76 0.07 -17.93 -18.22
CA ARG A 76 0.27 -19.14 -17.40
C ARG A 76 -0.01 -18.90 -15.92
N PHE A 77 -0.32 -17.66 -15.54
CA PHE A 77 -0.64 -17.31 -14.17
C PHE A 77 -2.02 -17.83 -13.76
N GLY A 78 -2.16 -18.08 -12.47
CA GLY A 78 -3.45 -18.18 -11.82
C GLY A 78 -4.21 -16.85 -11.86
N LYS A 79 -5.38 -16.81 -11.26
CA LYS A 79 -6.19 -15.60 -11.20
C LYS A 79 -5.60 -14.61 -10.20
N LEU A 80 -5.51 -13.35 -10.61
CA LEU A 80 -5.21 -12.23 -9.73
C LEU A 80 -6.50 -11.45 -9.43
N ASN A 81 -6.83 -11.34 -8.15
CA ASN A 81 -7.86 -10.41 -7.68
C ASN A 81 -7.17 -9.15 -7.19
N LEU A 82 -7.52 -8.01 -7.74
CA LEU A 82 -7.10 -6.70 -7.30
C LEU A 82 -8.27 -6.01 -6.62
N ILE A 83 -8.15 -5.76 -5.32
CA ILE A 83 -9.14 -5.05 -4.52
C ILE A 83 -8.58 -3.66 -4.22
N CYS A 84 -9.30 -2.62 -4.59
CA CYS A 84 -8.88 -1.24 -4.42
C CYS A 84 -9.82 -0.54 -3.43
N LEU A 85 -9.24 0.12 -2.43
CA LEU A 85 -9.94 0.99 -1.51
C LEU A 85 -9.40 2.41 -1.60
N GLU A 86 -10.28 3.36 -1.64
CA GLU A 86 -10.00 4.79 -1.58
C GLU A 86 -11.07 5.48 -0.72
N GLU A 87 -10.66 6.44 0.09
CA GLU A 87 -11.58 7.13 1.03
C GLU A 87 -12.50 8.12 0.32
N ARG A 88 -11.98 8.83 -0.70
CA ARG A 88 -12.70 9.92 -1.35
C ARG A 88 -13.56 9.43 -2.51
N PRO A 89 -14.87 9.80 -2.53
CA PRO A 89 -15.78 9.37 -3.61
C PRO A 89 -15.34 9.83 -5.00
N ASP A 90 -14.84 11.06 -5.14
CA ASP A 90 -14.40 11.61 -6.41
C ASP A 90 -13.19 10.86 -6.99
N ARG A 91 -12.25 10.42 -6.12
CA ARG A 91 -11.11 9.59 -6.51
C ARG A 91 -11.53 8.17 -6.87
N VAL A 92 -12.49 7.59 -6.14
CA VAL A 92 -13.08 6.29 -6.48
C VAL A 92 -13.69 6.32 -7.88
N GLU A 93 -14.44 7.35 -8.20
CA GLU A 93 -15.05 7.48 -9.54
C GLU A 93 -14.00 7.65 -10.64
N GLU A 94 -12.93 8.41 -10.38
CA GLU A 94 -11.83 8.53 -11.33
C GLU A 94 -11.10 7.19 -11.50
N LEU A 95 -10.79 6.48 -10.41
CA LEU A 95 -10.17 5.16 -10.46
C LEU A 95 -11.00 4.17 -11.30
N LYS A 96 -12.32 4.14 -11.11
CA LYS A 96 -13.24 3.31 -11.92
C LYS A 96 -13.19 3.64 -13.41
N ARG A 97 -12.94 4.90 -13.79
CA ARG A 97 -12.82 5.31 -15.20
C ARG A 97 -11.49 4.85 -15.83
N GLN A 98 -10.47 4.54 -15.03
CA GLN A 98 -9.17 4.16 -15.56
C GLN A 98 -9.11 2.68 -15.93
N PHE A 99 -9.70 1.78 -15.17
CA PHE A 99 -9.59 0.34 -15.40
C PHE A 99 -10.14 -0.15 -16.76
N PRO A 100 -11.27 0.37 -17.28
CA PRO A 100 -11.76 -0.03 -18.59
C PRO A 100 -10.83 0.32 -19.76
N LYS A 101 -9.84 1.19 -19.55
CA LYS A 101 -8.82 1.53 -20.55
C LYS A 101 -7.73 0.46 -20.69
N LEU A 102 -7.67 -0.50 -19.76
CA LEU A 102 -6.72 -1.60 -19.78
C LEU A 102 -7.22 -2.73 -20.71
N PRO A 103 -6.29 -3.50 -21.32
CA PRO A 103 -6.66 -4.70 -22.04
C PRO A 103 -7.42 -5.68 -21.13
N PRO A 104 -8.51 -6.29 -21.61
CA PRO A 104 -9.24 -7.28 -20.83
C PRO A 104 -8.41 -8.55 -20.63
N SER A 105 -8.51 -9.16 -19.47
CA SER A 105 -7.90 -10.45 -19.16
C SER A 105 -8.84 -11.29 -18.30
N PRO A 106 -9.13 -12.54 -18.66
CA PRO A 106 -9.97 -13.42 -17.84
C PRO A 106 -9.32 -13.83 -16.52
N GLN A 107 -8.01 -13.61 -16.38
CA GLN A 107 -7.23 -13.93 -15.18
C GLN A 107 -7.09 -12.73 -14.24
N LEU A 108 -7.48 -11.52 -14.65
CA LEU A 108 -7.43 -10.33 -13.80
C LEU A 108 -8.85 -9.90 -13.42
N ASN A 109 -9.17 -10.00 -12.14
CA ASN A 109 -10.41 -9.51 -11.57
C ASN A 109 -10.14 -8.25 -10.75
N ILE A 110 -10.81 -7.15 -11.05
CA ILE A 110 -10.62 -5.86 -10.38
C ILE A 110 -11.92 -5.48 -9.67
N SER A 111 -11.80 -5.14 -8.40
CA SER A 111 -12.93 -4.71 -7.56
C SER A 111 -12.57 -3.41 -6.84
N VAL A 112 -13.24 -2.33 -7.21
CA VAL A 112 -13.14 -1.05 -6.51
C VAL A 112 -14.22 -0.99 -5.46
N GLN A 113 -13.83 -0.89 -4.20
CA GLN A 113 -14.75 -0.87 -3.07
C GLN A 113 -15.50 0.47 -2.98
N PRO A 114 -16.63 0.52 -2.28
CA PRO A 114 -17.26 1.78 -1.91
C PRO A 114 -16.28 2.70 -1.17
N PRO A 115 -16.41 4.03 -1.32
CA PRO A 115 -15.54 4.97 -0.63
C PRO A 115 -15.54 4.74 0.89
N GLY A 116 -14.36 4.76 1.51
CA GLY A 116 -14.26 4.59 2.95
C GLY A 116 -12.83 4.49 3.46
N LYS A 117 -12.69 4.73 4.77
CA LYS A 117 -11.40 4.66 5.44
C LYS A 117 -10.93 3.22 5.59
N PHE A 118 -9.63 3.01 5.44
CA PHE A 118 -9.03 1.69 5.60
C PHE A 118 -9.31 1.09 7.00
N ALA A 119 -9.23 1.90 8.06
CA ALA A 119 -9.50 1.45 9.42
C ALA A 119 -10.91 0.87 9.61
N ASP A 120 -11.90 1.45 8.91
CA ASP A 120 -13.30 1.03 9.03
C ASP A 120 -13.61 -0.22 8.19
N GLN A 121 -12.86 -0.43 7.10
CA GLN A 121 -13.12 -1.49 6.12
C GLN A 121 -12.11 -2.66 6.18
N GLN A 122 -11.08 -2.58 7.00
CA GLN A 122 -10.00 -3.57 7.03
C GLN A 122 -10.50 -5.01 7.19
N SER A 123 -11.40 -5.25 8.14
CA SER A 123 -11.95 -6.60 8.39
C SER A 123 -12.74 -7.13 7.19
N GLN A 124 -13.53 -6.29 6.55
CA GLN A 124 -14.27 -6.65 5.33
C GLN A 124 -13.31 -6.94 4.16
N LEU A 125 -12.29 -6.11 4.00
CA LEU A 125 -11.26 -6.33 2.98
C LEU A 125 -10.52 -7.64 3.21
N SER A 126 -10.19 -7.98 4.45
CA SER A 126 -9.55 -9.26 4.80
C SER A 126 -10.43 -10.44 4.42
N MET A 127 -11.72 -10.39 4.72
CA MET A 127 -12.67 -11.44 4.31
C MET A 127 -12.76 -11.57 2.78
N LEU A 128 -12.83 -10.45 2.06
CA LEU A 128 -12.87 -10.44 0.60
C LEU A 128 -11.56 -10.95 -0.02
N ALA A 129 -10.41 -10.57 0.57
CA ALA A 129 -9.10 -10.95 0.06
C ALA A 129 -8.87 -12.45 0.16
N HIS A 130 -9.21 -13.06 1.26
CA HIS A 130 -9.06 -14.50 1.48
C HIS A 130 -10.17 -15.33 0.83
N ARG A 131 -11.28 -14.72 0.44
CA ARG A 131 -12.43 -15.39 -0.21
C ARG A 131 -12.90 -16.65 0.56
N GLY A 132 -12.87 -16.58 1.87
CA GLY A 132 -13.21 -17.70 2.76
C GLY A 132 -12.15 -18.82 2.85
N ARG A 133 -10.94 -18.61 2.35
CA ARG A 133 -9.84 -19.58 2.32
C ARG A 133 -8.58 -18.97 2.91
N ALA A 134 -8.19 -19.44 4.08
CA ALA A 134 -7.02 -18.93 4.81
C ALA A 134 -5.67 -19.19 4.09
N ASP A 135 -5.63 -20.06 3.09
CA ASP A 135 -4.44 -20.41 2.31
C ASP A 135 -4.27 -19.57 1.02
N THR A 136 -5.23 -18.69 0.71
CA THR A 136 -5.12 -17.78 -0.42
C THR A 136 -4.01 -16.76 -0.14
N PRO A 137 -2.95 -16.67 -0.98
CA PRO A 137 -1.92 -15.64 -0.79
C PRO A 137 -2.50 -14.23 -0.96
N VAL A 138 -2.23 -13.35 -0.02
CA VAL A 138 -2.65 -11.96 -0.07
C VAL A 138 -1.45 -11.04 0.08
N LEU A 139 -1.31 -10.09 -0.83
CA LEU A 139 -0.37 -8.99 -0.71
C LEU A 139 -1.13 -7.69 -0.43
N TRP A 140 -0.82 -7.06 0.69
CA TRP A 140 -1.36 -5.76 1.06
C TRP A 140 -0.39 -4.66 0.64
N LEU A 141 -0.85 -3.72 -0.18
CA LEU A 141 -0.16 -2.47 -0.47
C LEU A 141 -0.75 -1.41 0.45
N ILE A 142 0.07 -0.92 1.37
CA ILE A 142 -0.33 0.06 2.39
C ILE A 142 0.54 1.30 2.24
N ASP A 143 0.00 2.32 1.58
CA ASP A 143 0.66 3.58 1.28
C ASP A 143 -0.18 4.76 1.76
N PRO A 144 -0.32 4.93 3.09
CA PRO A 144 -1.17 5.96 3.66
C PRO A 144 -0.65 7.37 3.33
N PHE A 145 -1.50 8.38 3.46
CA PHE A 145 -1.11 9.79 3.32
C PHE A 145 -0.53 10.39 4.59
N ASP A 146 -0.72 9.74 5.73
CA ASP A 146 -0.23 10.17 7.04
C ASP A 146 0.00 8.99 7.99
N LEU A 147 0.71 9.26 9.10
CA LEU A 147 1.05 8.25 10.10
C LEU A 147 -0.17 7.65 10.83
N LYS A 148 -1.29 8.36 10.88
CA LYS A 148 -2.47 7.95 11.66
C LYS A 148 -3.36 6.99 10.88
N SER A 149 -3.33 7.07 9.55
CA SER A 149 -4.20 6.28 8.66
C SER A 149 -3.88 4.80 8.63
N ALA A 150 -2.64 4.40 9.00
CA ALA A 150 -2.23 3.00 9.07
C ALA A 150 -1.34 2.73 10.30
N PRO A 151 -1.92 2.70 11.52
CA PRO A 151 -1.19 2.33 12.72
C PRO A 151 -0.77 0.86 12.66
N PHE A 152 0.30 0.50 13.37
CA PHE A 152 0.86 -0.86 13.35
C PHE A 152 -0.17 -1.94 13.72
N SER A 153 -1.06 -1.65 14.66
CA SER A 153 -2.15 -2.56 15.04
C SER A 153 -3.05 -2.92 13.85
N LEU A 154 -3.33 -1.96 12.97
CA LEU A 154 -4.13 -2.16 11.76
C LEU A 154 -3.35 -2.96 10.72
N ILE A 155 -2.06 -2.64 10.51
CA ILE A 155 -1.18 -3.40 9.62
C ILE A 155 -1.08 -4.87 10.07
N ARG A 156 -0.92 -5.10 11.38
CA ARG A 156 -0.86 -6.45 11.96
C ARG A 156 -2.15 -7.24 11.70
N GLN A 157 -3.31 -6.59 11.69
CA GLN A 157 -4.59 -7.23 11.39
C GLN A 157 -4.73 -7.67 9.92
N CYS A 158 -3.86 -7.18 9.03
CA CYS A 158 -3.81 -7.64 7.64
C CYS A 158 -3.13 -9.01 7.51
N LEU A 159 -2.29 -9.39 8.46
CA LEU A 159 -1.50 -10.62 8.43
C LEU A 159 -2.25 -11.74 9.17
N THR A 160 -3.36 -12.22 8.61
CA THR A 160 -4.21 -13.25 9.22
C THR A 160 -3.99 -14.64 8.62
N GLY A 161 -3.58 -14.70 7.36
CA GLY A 161 -3.22 -15.94 6.68
C GLY A 161 -1.72 -16.23 6.75
N SER A 162 -1.34 -17.49 6.64
CA SER A 162 0.08 -17.92 6.65
C SER A 162 0.89 -17.45 5.44
N ARG A 163 0.23 -16.85 4.45
CA ARG A 163 0.81 -16.40 3.17
C ARG A 163 0.50 -14.94 2.89
N ASP A 164 0.17 -14.19 3.95
CA ASP A 164 -0.08 -12.77 3.84
C ASP A 164 1.25 -12.01 3.88
N GLU A 165 1.37 -11.05 3.01
CA GLU A 165 2.50 -10.16 2.90
C GLU A 165 2.01 -8.72 2.92
N VAL A 166 2.82 -7.83 3.47
CA VAL A 166 2.54 -6.38 3.49
C VAL A 166 3.71 -5.65 2.84
N LEU A 167 3.41 -4.83 1.87
CA LEU A 167 4.34 -3.83 1.33
C LEU A 167 3.88 -2.47 1.84
N PHE A 168 4.63 -1.93 2.79
CA PHE A 168 4.27 -0.74 3.55
C PHE A 168 5.20 0.42 3.27
N THR A 169 4.65 1.62 3.02
CA THR A 169 5.44 2.84 2.87
C THR A 169 5.70 3.48 4.23
N LEU A 170 6.98 3.59 4.60
CA LEU A 170 7.42 4.21 5.84
C LEU A 170 7.67 5.71 5.64
N PHE A 171 7.04 6.56 6.46
CA PHE A 171 7.17 8.03 6.43
C PHE A 171 8.40 8.53 7.19
N THR A 172 9.59 8.25 6.70
CA THR A 172 10.84 8.65 7.36
C THR A 172 10.99 10.17 7.47
N ASN A 173 10.58 10.93 6.44
CA ASN A 173 10.67 12.39 6.44
C ASN A 173 9.73 13.03 7.47
N GLU A 174 8.51 12.51 7.62
CA GLU A 174 7.57 12.99 8.63
C GLU A 174 8.04 12.67 10.04
N LEU A 175 8.51 11.43 10.25
CA LEU A 175 9.12 11.04 11.52
C LEU A 175 10.26 11.98 11.89
N HIS A 176 11.14 12.31 10.93
CA HIS A 176 12.24 13.25 11.14
C HIS A 176 11.76 14.66 11.48
N ARG A 177 10.77 15.18 10.76
CA ARG A 177 10.20 16.53 11.01
C ARG A 177 9.50 16.66 12.34
N PHE A 178 8.86 15.59 12.83
CA PHE A 178 8.03 15.64 14.02
C PHE A 178 8.75 15.19 15.29
N CYS A 179 9.94 14.57 15.18
CA CYS A 179 10.69 14.07 16.35
C CYS A 179 11.06 15.14 17.40
N GLN A 180 11.01 16.44 17.04
CA GLN A 180 11.28 17.56 17.93
C GLN A 180 10.01 18.25 18.45
N ARG A 181 8.81 17.81 18.04
CA ARG A 181 7.53 18.43 18.46
C ARG A 181 7.06 17.85 19.79
N GLU A 182 6.42 18.70 20.60
CA GLU A 182 5.63 18.24 21.75
C GLU A 182 4.57 17.22 21.30
N ASN A 183 4.35 16.20 22.13
CA ASN A 183 3.41 15.10 21.84
C ASN A 183 3.78 14.19 20.65
N PHE A 184 5.05 14.19 20.19
CA PHE A 184 5.52 13.26 19.18
C PHE A 184 5.21 11.80 19.54
N ASP A 185 5.38 11.44 20.81
CA ASP A 185 5.10 10.12 21.36
C ASP A 185 3.68 9.63 21.07
N LYS A 186 2.69 10.53 21.14
CA LYS A 186 1.29 10.20 20.89
C LYS A 186 1.00 9.80 19.43
N ALA A 187 1.77 10.34 18.50
CA ALA A 187 1.63 10.01 17.08
C ALA A 187 2.46 8.78 16.71
N VAL A 188 3.65 8.65 17.25
CA VAL A 188 4.64 7.65 16.84
C VAL A 188 4.47 6.31 17.54
N THR A 189 4.06 6.31 18.80
CA THR A 189 3.80 5.06 19.55
C THR A 189 2.77 4.15 18.87
N PRO A 190 1.60 4.63 18.44
CA PRO A 190 0.66 3.81 17.68
C PRO A 190 1.20 3.37 16.33
N TYR A 191 2.00 4.22 15.66
CA TYR A 191 2.59 3.92 14.36
C TYR A 191 3.58 2.75 14.42
N PHE A 192 4.40 2.67 15.48
CA PHE A 192 5.34 1.58 15.70
C PHE A 192 4.76 0.43 16.55
N GLY A 193 3.52 0.53 17.02
CA GLY A 193 2.87 -0.49 17.83
C GLY A 193 3.38 -0.60 19.25
N GLY A 194 4.12 0.38 19.76
CA GLY A 194 4.65 0.40 21.11
C GLY A 194 5.80 1.38 21.31
N ASN A 195 6.41 1.35 22.49
CA ASN A 195 7.45 2.30 22.90
C ASN A 195 8.88 1.88 22.51
N HIS A 196 9.04 0.81 21.73
CA HIS A 196 10.37 0.29 21.35
C HIS A 196 11.24 1.30 20.60
N TRP A 197 10.60 2.23 19.88
CA TRP A 197 11.28 3.32 19.18
C TRP A 197 12.03 4.28 20.16
N GLN A 198 11.65 4.36 21.44
CA GLN A 198 12.31 5.19 22.45
C GLN A 198 13.73 4.71 22.75
N VAL A 199 14.03 3.43 22.63
CA VAL A 199 15.37 2.88 22.82
C VAL A 199 16.34 3.49 21.80
N ALA A 200 15.91 3.63 20.55
CA ALA A 200 16.70 4.27 19.50
C ALA A 200 16.93 5.78 19.73
N THR A 201 16.14 6.41 20.60
CA THR A 201 16.26 7.85 20.93
C THR A 201 17.09 8.09 22.18
N SER A 202 17.30 7.11 23.06
CA SER A 202 18.11 7.23 24.28
C SER A 202 19.60 7.38 23.98
N GLU A 203 20.05 6.98 22.81
CA GLU A 203 21.44 7.16 22.32
C GLU A 203 21.63 8.51 21.59
N ARG A 204 20.85 9.54 21.94
CA ARG A 204 20.93 10.85 21.29
C ARG A 204 22.33 11.45 21.43
N ARG A 205 23.02 11.62 20.30
CA ARG A 205 24.03 12.68 20.18
C ARG A 205 23.30 14.04 20.19
N PRO A 206 23.82 15.07 20.84
CA PRO A 206 23.24 16.41 20.79
C PRO A 206 23.09 16.84 19.33
N GLY A 207 21.84 17.02 18.86
CA GLY A 207 21.50 17.45 17.49
C GLY A 207 21.10 16.38 16.48
N GLY A 208 21.07 15.09 16.82
CA GLY A 208 20.69 14.01 15.89
C GLY A 208 19.26 13.47 16.09
N CYS A 209 18.49 13.36 15.04
CA CYS A 209 17.22 12.64 15.03
C CYS A 209 17.45 11.11 14.93
N PRO A 210 16.62 10.27 15.58
CA PRO A 210 16.84 8.82 15.73
C PRO A 210 16.72 7.97 14.44
N VAL A 211 16.50 8.58 13.29
CA VAL A 211 16.25 7.85 12.02
C VAL A 211 17.46 7.03 11.54
N ASN A 212 18.68 7.29 12.07
CA ASN A 212 19.87 6.50 11.69
C ASN A 212 19.95 5.11 12.38
N ALA A 213 19.08 4.80 13.33
CA ALA A 213 19.12 3.51 14.03
C ALA A 213 18.39 2.37 13.31
N LEU A 214 17.58 2.68 12.26
CA LEU A 214 16.87 1.66 11.47
C LEU A 214 17.75 1.01 10.40
N GLY A 215 19.01 1.43 10.24
CA GLY A 215 19.94 0.94 9.21
C GLY A 215 20.81 -0.26 9.58
N HIS A 216 20.77 -0.78 10.79
CA HIS A 216 21.67 -1.85 11.26
C HIS A 216 20.98 -2.92 12.11
N ALA A 217 19.87 -3.46 11.66
CA ALA A 217 19.42 -4.77 12.12
C ALA A 217 19.62 -5.74 10.95
N GLY A 218 20.78 -6.41 10.98
CA GLY A 218 21.12 -7.52 10.10
C GLY A 218 20.27 -8.76 10.33
#